data_4f0efbb08c830031201093bb4c68ae79
#
_entry.id   4f0efbb08c830031201093bb4c68ae79
#
_cell.length_a   1.000
_cell.length_b   1.000
_cell.length_c   1.000
_cell.angle_alpha   90.00
_cell.angle_beta   90.00
_cell.angle_gamma   90.00
#
_symmetry.space_group_name_H-M   'P 1'
#
loop_
_entity.id
_entity.type
_entity.pdbx_description
1 polymer ?
#
loop_
_entity_poly.entity_id
_entity_poly.type
_entity_poly.pdbx_seq_one_letter_code
_entity_poly.pdbx_strand_id
1 'polypeptide(L)'
;MYSVLGINMDGHKEILGTWISENESACFYASICSDLKSRGVKDIFIACHDNLTGLCNAINSVFPKTKNQLCIVHQIRNSCKFVPYKDRKEVCADLKKIYGAVNLDDAEFAKEEFREKWNKKYPNILISWDKNWAELTVLCSCGFAKQNCRRSDGKG
;
A
#
# COMPACT_ATOMS: atom_id res chain seq x y z
N MET A 1 -0.49 -16.48 8.48
CA MET A 1 -0.12 -15.68 9.67
C MET A 1 -0.15 -14.20 9.32
N TYR A 2 -0.89 -13.42 10.07
CA TYR A 2 -1.10 -11.98 9.90
C TYR A 2 -0.58 -11.20 11.10
N SER A 3 0.26 -10.20 10.86
CA SER A 3 0.74 -9.29 11.89
C SER A 3 0.27 -7.89 11.58
N VAL A 4 -0.32 -7.21 12.55
CA VAL A 4 -0.80 -5.84 12.44
C VAL A 4 0.10 -4.92 13.24
N LEU A 5 0.63 -3.92 12.55
CA LEU A 5 1.42 -2.83 13.12
C LEU A 5 0.56 -1.58 13.20
N GLY A 6 0.50 -0.95 14.36
CA GLY A 6 -0.10 0.36 14.56
C GLY A 6 0.96 1.46 14.65
N ILE A 7 0.57 2.66 14.26
CA ILE A 7 1.32 3.89 14.55
C ILE A 7 0.33 4.80 15.28
N ASN A 8 0.65 5.17 16.52
CA ASN A 8 -0.19 6.06 17.31
C ASN A 8 -0.03 7.52 16.89
N MET A 9 -0.80 8.43 17.47
CA MET A 9 -0.77 9.85 17.15
C MET A 9 0.58 10.53 17.47
N ASP A 10 1.38 9.94 18.36
CA ASP A 10 2.71 10.41 18.73
C ASP A 10 3.80 9.88 17.78
N GLY A 11 3.42 9.05 16.78
CA GLY A 11 4.32 8.45 15.80
C GLY A 11 5.03 7.19 16.28
N HIS A 12 4.68 6.65 17.45
CA HIS A 12 5.25 5.40 17.95
C HIS A 12 4.64 4.20 17.25
N LYS A 13 5.50 3.26 16.87
CA LYS A 13 5.11 1.99 16.25
C LYS A 13 4.94 0.93 17.32
N GLU A 14 3.86 0.17 17.22
CA GLU A 14 3.58 -0.96 18.10
C GLU A 14 2.98 -2.13 17.33
N ILE A 15 3.25 -3.35 17.78
CA ILE A 15 2.60 -4.56 17.23
C ILE A 15 1.27 -4.70 17.95
N LEU A 16 0.17 -4.51 17.21
CA LEU A 16 -1.19 -4.64 17.75
C LEU A 16 -1.60 -6.10 17.95
N GLY A 17 -1.01 -7.01 17.19
CA GLY A 17 -1.23 -8.43 17.35
C GLY A 17 -0.78 -9.24 16.14
N THR A 18 -0.81 -10.57 16.34
CA THR A 18 -0.54 -11.56 15.30
C THR A 18 -1.65 -12.61 15.34
N TRP A 19 -2.26 -12.86 14.20
CA TRP A 19 -3.34 -13.85 14.04
C TRP A 19 -2.91 -14.93 13.07
N ILE A 20 -3.32 -16.15 13.35
CA ILE A 20 -3.02 -17.32 12.53
C ILE A 20 -4.35 -17.89 12.04
N SER A 21 -4.44 -18.15 10.75
CA SER A 21 -5.56 -18.85 10.14
C SER A 21 -5.05 -19.73 9.00
N GLU A 22 -5.72 -20.84 8.78
CA GLU A 22 -5.48 -21.71 7.63
C GLU A 22 -6.05 -21.10 6.35
N ASN A 23 -7.15 -20.32 6.46
CA ASN A 23 -7.81 -19.68 5.34
C ASN A 23 -7.83 -18.15 5.49
N GLU A 24 -7.24 -17.46 4.53
CA GLU A 24 -7.29 -16.00 4.40
C GLU A 24 -8.60 -15.61 3.71
N SER A 25 -9.59 -15.20 4.50
CA SER A 25 -10.92 -14.84 4.02
C SER A 25 -11.37 -13.48 4.52
N ALA A 26 -12.38 -12.89 3.88
CA ALA A 26 -12.97 -11.63 4.35
C ALA A 26 -13.49 -11.73 5.79
N CYS A 27 -14.03 -12.88 6.19
CA CYS A 27 -14.47 -13.14 7.57
C CYS A 27 -13.29 -13.13 8.56
N PHE A 28 -12.16 -13.71 8.17
CA PHE A 28 -10.94 -13.68 8.98
C PHE A 28 -10.43 -12.25 9.17
N TYR A 29 -10.38 -11.44 8.11
CA TYR A 29 -9.98 -10.05 8.22
C TYR A 29 -10.94 -9.21 9.08
N ALA A 30 -12.26 -9.46 8.94
CA ALA A 30 -13.25 -8.81 9.78
C ALA A 30 -13.12 -9.19 11.26
N SER A 31 -12.76 -10.45 11.58
CA SER A 31 -12.51 -10.87 12.95
C SER A 31 -11.30 -10.16 13.57
N ILE A 32 -10.22 -9.93 12.81
CA ILE A 32 -9.07 -9.14 13.24
C ILE A 32 -9.48 -7.70 13.56
N CYS A 33 -10.24 -7.07 12.66
CA CYS A 33 -10.73 -5.70 12.88
C CYS A 33 -11.66 -5.61 14.10
N SER A 34 -12.52 -6.59 14.30
CA SER A 34 -13.42 -6.67 15.45
C SER A 34 -12.67 -6.87 16.76
N ASP A 35 -11.62 -7.69 16.76
CA ASP A 35 -10.75 -7.88 17.93
C ASP A 35 -10.03 -6.56 18.28
N LEU A 36 -9.46 -5.87 17.31
CA LEU A 36 -8.84 -4.55 17.52
C LEU A 36 -9.84 -3.56 18.12
N LYS A 37 -11.08 -3.53 17.62
CA LYS A 37 -12.14 -2.67 18.14
C LYS A 37 -12.51 -3.02 19.57
N SER A 38 -12.64 -4.30 19.91
CA SER A 38 -12.94 -4.78 21.26
C SER A 38 -11.83 -4.43 22.27
N ARG A 39 -10.59 -4.36 21.80
CA ARG A 39 -9.42 -3.96 22.59
C ARG A 39 -9.26 -2.46 22.73
N GLY A 40 -10.19 -1.66 22.21
CA GLY A 40 -10.27 -0.22 22.43
C GLY A 40 -9.76 0.65 21.27
N VAL A 41 -9.44 0.08 20.12
CA VAL A 41 -9.17 0.86 18.89
C VAL A 41 -10.48 1.53 18.45
N LYS A 42 -10.57 2.84 18.59
CA LYS A 42 -11.79 3.61 18.27
C LYS A 42 -11.93 3.87 16.77
N ASP A 43 -10.85 4.38 16.17
CA ASP A 43 -10.79 4.76 14.76
C ASP A 43 -9.42 4.40 14.17
N ILE A 44 -9.41 4.13 12.88
CA ILE A 44 -8.21 3.96 12.06
C ILE A 44 -8.29 4.99 10.93
N PHE A 45 -7.38 5.93 10.88
CA PHE A 45 -7.39 6.96 9.82
C PHE A 45 -6.98 6.38 8.47
N ILE A 46 -5.85 5.65 8.45
CA ILE A 46 -5.29 5.04 7.24
C ILE A 46 -4.89 3.61 7.57
N ALA A 47 -5.35 2.65 6.76
CA ALA A 47 -4.91 1.27 6.79
C ALA A 47 -4.08 0.98 5.55
N CYS A 48 -2.78 0.68 5.75
CA CYS A 48 -1.88 0.28 4.66
C CYS A 48 -1.79 -1.24 4.61
N HIS A 49 -2.13 -1.83 3.46
CA HIS A 49 -2.18 -3.28 3.30
C HIS A 49 -1.88 -3.73 1.87
N ASP A 50 -1.70 -5.03 1.69
CA ASP A 50 -1.61 -5.66 0.38
C ASP A 50 -2.96 -5.62 -0.33
N ASN A 51 -2.93 -5.77 -1.65
CA ASN A 51 -4.16 -5.84 -2.45
C ASN A 51 -4.82 -7.22 -2.32
N LEU A 52 -5.26 -7.56 -1.10
CA LEU A 52 -5.90 -8.83 -0.79
C LEU A 52 -7.41 -8.73 -0.94
N THR A 53 -7.99 -9.71 -1.62
CA THR A 53 -9.44 -9.74 -1.89
C THR A 53 -10.24 -9.74 -0.60
N GLY A 54 -11.15 -8.78 -0.46
CA GLY A 54 -12.05 -8.67 0.70
C GLY A 54 -11.48 -7.94 1.91
N LEU A 55 -10.18 -7.61 1.96
CA LEU A 55 -9.58 -6.93 3.11
C LEU A 55 -10.10 -5.49 3.27
N CYS A 56 -10.19 -4.71 2.18
CA CYS A 56 -10.78 -3.37 2.22
C CYS A 56 -12.20 -3.39 2.76
N ASN A 57 -13.03 -4.32 2.28
CA ASN A 57 -14.42 -4.45 2.73
C ASN A 57 -14.51 -4.84 4.21
N ALA A 58 -13.63 -5.74 4.66
CA ALA A 58 -13.55 -6.13 6.07
C ALA A 58 -13.16 -4.95 6.97
N ILE A 59 -12.15 -4.17 6.58
CA ILE A 59 -11.75 -2.96 7.32
C ILE A 59 -12.91 -1.96 7.37
N ASN A 60 -13.51 -1.64 6.23
CA ASN A 60 -14.58 -0.65 6.15
C ASN A 60 -15.87 -1.08 6.86
N SER A 61 -16.14 -2.37 7.01
CA SER A 61 -17.28 -2.88 7.76
C SER A 61 -17.18 -2.58 9.27
N VAL A 62 -15.97 -2.53 9.82
CA VAL A 62 -15.72 -2.30 11.25
C VAL A 62 -15.30 -0.85 11.51
N PHE A 63 -14.50 -0.28 10.61
CA PHE A 63 -13.98 1.09 10.65
C PHE A 63 -14.35 1.85 9.37
N PRO A 64 -15.60 2.32 9.22
CA PRO A 64 -16.13 2.85 7.96
C PRO A 64 -15.47 4.16 7.48
N LYS A 65 -14.78 4.87 8.36
CA LYS A 65 -14.07 6.12 8.04
C LYS A 65 -12.63 5.90 7.60
N THR A 66 -12.13 4.67 7.65
CA THR A 66 -10.76 4.33 7.30
C THR A 66 -10.50 4.54 5.81
N LYS A 67 -9.42 5.23 5.50
CA LYS A 67 -8.90 5.30 4.14
C LYS A 67 -7.95 4.13 3.91
N ASN A 68 -8.22 3.34 2.87
CA ASN A 68 -7.38 2.21 2.50
C ASN A 68 -6.25 2.67 1.59
N GLN A 69 -5.01 2.40 1.99
CA GLN A 69 -3.79 2.66 1.22
C GLN A 69 -3.19 1.32 0.80
N LEU A 70 -3.04 1.11 -0.50
CA LEU A 70 -2.32 -0.06 -0.98
C LEU A 70 -0.81 0.07 -0.77
N CYS A 71 -0.18 -1.04 -0.40
CA CYS A 71 1.25 -1.08 -0.16
C CYS A 71 2.05 -0.88 -1.44
N ILE A 72 2.75 0.24 -1.53
CA ILE A 72 3.60 0.60 -2.68
C ILE A 72 4.68 -0.46 -2.94
N VAL A 73 5.25 -1.04 -1.89
CA VAL A 73 6.29 -2.07 -2.03
C VAL A 73 5.75 -3.30 -2.76
N HIS A 74 4.54 -3.75 -2.39
CA HIS A 74 3.87 -4.87 -3.08
C HIS A 74 3.49 -4.52 -4.52
N GLN A 75 2.99 -3.31 -4.75
CA GLN A 75 2.68 -2.84 -6.10
C GLN A 75 3.93 -2.84 -7.00
N ILE A 76 5.08 -2.38 -6.51
CA ILE A 76 6.35 -2.38 -7.24
C ILE A 76 6.82 -3.82 -7.51
N ARG A 77 6.80 -4.68 -6.49
CA ARG A 77 7.18 -6.09 -6.65
C ARG A 77 6.34 -6.79 -7.72
N ASN A 78 5.03 -6.56 -7.70
CA ASN A 78 4.12 -7.10 -8.69
C ASN A 78 4.39 -6.53 -10.09
N SER A 79 4.67 -5.23 -10.19
CA SER A 79 5.03 -4.58 -11.46
C SER A 79 6.32 -5.16 -12.05
N CYS A 80 7.33 -5.42 -11.21
CA CYS A 80 8.64 -5.90 -11.66
C CYS A 80 8.71 -7.42 -11.83
N LYS A 81 7.67 -8.18 -11.43
CA LYS A 81 7.68 -9.65 -11.45
C LYS A 81 7.92 -10.23 -12.85
N PHE A 82 7.33 -9.61 -13.86
CA PHE A 82 7.40 -10.07 -15.26
C PHE A 82 8.34 -9.23 -16.12
N VAL A 83 9.10 -8.30 -15.51
CA VAL A 83 10.09 -7.49 -16.22
C VAL A 83 11.41 -8.25 -16.30
N PRO A 84 11.98 -8.47 -17.49
CA PRO A 84 13.29 -9.09 -17.67
C PRO A 84 14.38 -8.33 -16.90
N TYR A 85 15.42 -9.07 -16.48
CA TYR A 85 16.50 -8.51 -15.64
C TYR A 85 17.14 -7.26 -16.25
N LYS A 86 17.35 -7.27 -17.58
CA LYS A 86 17.99 -6.15 -18.31
C LYS A 86 17.24 -4.82 -18.17
N ASP A 87 15.91 -4.85 -18.08
CA ASP A 87 15.08 -3.63 -18.01
C ASP A 87 14.65 -3.31 -16.57
N ARG A 88 14.77 -4.26 -15.64
CA ARG A 88 14.24 -4.16 -14.29
C ARG A 88 14.77 -2.95 -13.53
N LYS A 89 16.07 -2.68 -13.65
CA LYS A 89 16.71 -1.54 -12.97
C LYS A 89 16.10 -0.22 -13.42
N GLU A 90 15.91 -0.05 -14.73
CA GLU A 90 15.38 1.17 -15.32
C GLU A 90 13.88 1.34 -15.04
N VAL A 91 13.08 0.28 -15.20
CA VAL A 91 11.66 0.26 -14.84
C VAL A 91 11.47 0.62 -13.35
N CYS A 92 12.25 0.02 -12.45
CA CYS A 92 12.15 0.34 -11.02
C CYS A 92 12.57 1.79 -10.72
N ALA A 93 13.55 2.34 -11.45
CA ALA A 93 13.95 3.74 -11.29
C ALA A 93 12.85 4.71 -11.75
N ASP A 94 12.17 4.41 -12.85
CA ASP A 94 11.07 5.23 -13.34
C ASP A 94 9.82 5.08 -12.43
N LEU A 95 9.49 3.89 -11.96
CA LEU A 95 8.43 3.70 -10.94
C LEU A 95 8.74 4.50 -9.67
N LYS A 96 10.02 4.63 -9.29
CA LYS A 96 10.42 5.41 -8.13
C LYS A 96 10.05 6.88 -8.25
N LYS A 97 10.05 7.45 -9.44
CA LYS A 97 9.61 8.84 -9.66
C LYS A 97 8.13 9.00 -9.29
N ILE A 98 7.28 8.03 -9.65
CA ILE A 98 5.84 8.05 -9.36
C ILE A 98 5.59 8.07 -7.86
N TYR A 99 6.04 7.04 -7.14
CA TYR A 99 5.77 6.95 -5.70
C TYR A 99 6.68 7.85 -4.86
N GLY A 100 7.74 8.38 -5.46
CA GLY A 100 8.66 9.37 -4.91
C GLY A 100 8.15 10.81 -5.01
N ALA A 101 7.13 11.09 -5.81
CA ALA A 101 6.57 12.41 -6.03
C ALA A 101 6.09 13.10 -4.73
N VAL A 102 6.20 14.41 -4.66
CA VAL A 102 5.86 15.20 -3.46
C VAL A 102 4.35 15.36 -3.32
N ASN A 103 3.66 15.52 -4.44
CA ASN A 103 2.23 15.73 -4.54
C ASN A 103 1.61 14.82 -5.61
N LEU A 104 0.28 14.90 -5.76
CA LEU A 104 -0.46 14.08 -6.70
C LEU A 104 -0.16 14.46 -8.15
N ASP A 105 -0.05 15.76 -8.45
CA ASP A 105 0.20 16.25 -9.80
C ASP A 105 1.54 15.77 -10.34
N ASP A 106 2.59 15.83 -9.52
CA ASP A 106 3.93 15.30 -9.85
C ASP A 106 3.89 13.77 -10.05
N ALA A 107 3.06 13.06 -9.25
CA ALA A 107 2.90 11.61 -9.39
C ALA A 107 2.20 11.25 -10.70
N GLU A 108 1.17 12.00 -11.09
CA GLU A 108 0.46 11.83 -12.35
C GLU A 108 1.36 12.12 -13.54
N PHE A 109 2.13 13.21 -13.48
CA PHE A 109 3.10 13.55 -14.52
C PHE A 109 4.14 12.42 -14.69
N ALA A 110 4.74 11.95 -13.61
CA ALA A 110 5.70 10.84 -13.66
C ALA A 110 5.07 9.53 -14.19
N LYS A 111 3.77 9.29 -13.92
CA LYS A 111 3.04 8.15 -14.46
C LYS A 111 2.86 8.26 -15.97
N GLU A 112 2.58 9.45 -16.49
CA GLU A 112 2.48 9.65 -17.95
C GLU A 112 3.85 9.49 -18.65
N GLU A 113 4.94 10.00 -18.08
CA GLU A 113 6.30 9.73 -18.59
C GLU A 113 6.59 8.22 -18.62
N PHE A 114 6.19 7.51 -17.57
CA PHE A 114 6.31 6.05 -17.52
C PHE A 114 5.47 5.37 -18.61
N ARG A 115 4.26 5.89 -18.87
CA ARG A 115 3.34 5.40 -19.92
C ARG A 115 3.96 5.54 -21.30
N GLU A 116 4.45 6.70 -21.64
CA GLU A 116 5.08 6.96 -22.95
C GLU A 116 6.25 6.00 -23.22
N LYS A 117 7.06 5.76 -22.19
CA LYS A 117 8.27 4.94 -22.31
C LYS A 117 8.00 3.45 -22.32
N TRP A 118 7.10 2.96 -21.46
CA TRP A 118 7.00 1.54 -21.13
C TRP A 118 5.71 0.85 -21.59
N ASN A 119 4.66 1.60 -21.94
CA ASN A 119 3.33 1.03 -22.23
C ASN A 119 3.37 0.00 -23.37
N LYS A 120 4.16 0.24 -24.40
CA LYS A 120 4.29 -0.69 -25.55
C LYS A 120 4.93 -2.02 -25.14
N LYS A 121 5.81 -1.99 -24.14
CA LYS A 121 6.60 -3.15 -23.72
C LYS A 121 6.01 -3.87 -22.51
N TYR A 122 5.43 -3.12 -21.57
CA TYR A 122 4.88 -3.62 -20.31
C TYR A 122 3.52 -3.02 -19.97
N PRO A 123 2.49 -3.20 -20.83
CA PRO A 123 1.18 -2.55 -20.63
C PRO A 123 0.50 -2.95 -19.30
N ASN A 124 0.72 -4.19 -18.84
CA ASN A 124 0.11 -4.70 -17.61
C ASN A 124 0.52 -3.94 -16.34
N ILE A 125 1.70 -3.31 -16.35
CA ILE A 125 2.13 -2.48 -15.23
C ILE A 125 1.18 -1.30 -15.10
N LEU A 126 0.95 -0.57 -16.19
CA LEU A 126 0.07 0.62 -16.18
C LEU A 126 -1.37 0.27 -15.90
N ILE A 127 -1.89 -0.81 -16.48
CA ILE A 127 -3.25 -1.30 -16.18
C ILE A 127 -3.42 -1.53 -14.68
N SER A 128 -2.44 -2.15 -14.03
CA SER A 128 -2.47 -2.37 -12.59
C SER A 128 -2.37 -1.08 -11.78
N TRP A 129 -1.52 -0.13 -12.20
CA TRP A 129 -1.37 1.15 -11.52
C TRP A 129 -2.59 2.04 -11.69
N ASP A 130 -3.19 2.08 -12.88
CA ASP A 130 -4.41 2.85 -13.15
C ASP A 130 -5.60 2.30 -12.33
N LYS A 131 -5.74 0.97 -12.29
CA LYS A 131 -6.79 0.32 -11.50
C LYS A 131 -6.72 0.65 -10.01
N ASN A 132 -5.51 0.72 -9.49
CA ASN A 132 -5.25 0.89 -8.05
C ASN A 132 -4.85 2.34 -7.69
N TRP A 133 -4.98 3.29 -8.62
CA TRP A 133 -4.41 4.63 -8.47
C TRP A 133 -4.93 5.38 -7.25
N ALA A 134 -6.23 5.34 -7.02
CA ALA A 134 -6.86 6.01 -5.89
C ALA A 134 -6.31 5.52 -4.55
N GLU A 135 -6.19 4.19 -4.39
CA GLU A 135 -5.69 3.58 -3.16
C GLU A 135 -4.16 3.65 -3.03
N LEU A 136 -3.42 3.82 -4.13
CA LEU A 136 -1.96 4.01 -4.10
C LEU A 136 -1.56 5.43 -3.70
N THR A 137 -2.44 6.41 -3.90
CA THR A 137 -2.14 7.84 -3.73
C THR A 137 -2.79 8.48 -2.50
N VAL A 138 -3.42 7.69 -1.63
CA VAL A 138 -4.09 8.20 -0.41
C VAL A 138 -3.15 9.04 0.46
N LEU A 139 -1.91 8.60 0.67
CA LEU A 139 -0.93 9.35 1.47
C LEU A 139 -0.49 10.66 0.81
N CYS A 140 -0.44 10.71 -0.53
CA CYS A 140 -0.14 11.94 -1.27
C CYS A 140 -1.28 12.94 -1.15
N SER A 141 -2.53 12.46 -1.19
CA SER A 141 -3.74 13.30 -1.09
C SER A 141 -4.01 13.82 0.32
N CYS A 142 -3.52 13.14 1.36
CA CYS A 142 -3.80 13.49 2.75
C CYS A 142 -2.79 14.45 3.37
N GLY A 143 -1.79 14.94 2.62
CA GLY A 143 -0.75 15.84 3.14
C GLY A 143 0.14 15.21 4.22
N PHE A 144 0.04 13.92 4.45
CA PHE A 144 0.97 13.19 5.31
C PHE A 144 2.31 13.07 4.58
N ALA A 145 3.16 14.05 4.81
CA ALA A 145 4.52 14.04 4.29
C ALA A 145 5.20 12.71 4.65
N LYS A 146 5.91 12.16 3.69
CA LYS A 146 6.63 10.88 3.70
C LYS A 146 7.67 10.68 4.82
N GLN A 147 7.62 11.47 5.89
CA GLN A 147 8.63 11.47 6.96
C GLN A 147 8.69 10.16 7.76
N ASN A 148 7.63 9.35 7.78
CA ASN A 148 7.58 8.14 8.60
C ASN A 148 7.69 6.81 7.84
N CYS A 149 7.81 6.82 6.52
CA CYS A 149 8.04 5.61 5.73
C CYS A 149 9.53 5.36 5.42
N ARG A 150 10.44 5.92 6.22
CA ARG A 150 11.86 5.59 6.16
C ARG A 150 12.08 4.25 6.83
N ARG A 151 12.33 3.26 6.01
CA ARG A 151 13.07 2.02 6.18
C ARG A 151 13.65 1.75 7.56
N SER A 152 13.24 0.65 8.13
CA SER A 152 14.16 -0.26 8.76
C SER A 152 14.99 -0.97 7.67
N ASP A 153 15.92 -0.26 7.05
CA ASP A 153 16.99 -0.92 6.32
C ASP A 153 17.88 -1.58 7.38
N GLY A 154 17.56 -2.86 7.63
CA GLY A 154 18.41 -3.72 8.41
C GLY A 154 19.79 -3.77 7.76
N LYS A 155 20.73 -3.08 8.38
CA LYS A 155 22.13 -3.43 8.34
C LYS A 155 22.35 -4.37 9.52
N GLY A 156 22.62 -5.59 9.23
CA GLY A 156 23.06 -6.63 10.07
C GLY A 156 23.44 -7.79 9.18
#